data_420554b410b1718e8a660c0c677c4024
#
_entry.id   420554b410b1718e8a660c0c677c4024
#
_cell.length_a   1.000
_cell.length_b   1.000
_cell.length_c   1.000
_cell.angle_alpha   90.00
_cell.angle_beta   90.00
_cell.angle_gamma   90.00
#
_symmetry.space_group_name_H-M   'P 1'
#
loop_
_entity.id
_entity.type
_entity.pdbx_description
1 polymer ?
#
loop_
_entity_poly.entity_id
_entity_poly.type
_entity_poly.pdbx_seq_one_letter_code
_entity_poly.pdbx_strand_id
1 'polypeptide(L)'
;MKILMATMGLDIGGAETHIVELSKELKSRGHQVAVVSNGGVYVPEIEAAGIRHYAAPLNRRSVGSMLQAQRILRQVIAREKPDIVHAHARIPAFLCGRLQKSMGFAFVTSC
;
A
#
# COMPACT_ATOMS: atom_id res chain seq x y z
N MET A 1 -0.09 -10.84 -12.24
CA MET A 1 -0.99 -9.81 -11.73
C MET A 1 -0.19 -8.79 -10.92
N LYS A 2 -0.55 -7.55 -11.00
CA LYS A 2 0.14 -6.50 -10.28
C LYS A 2 -0.69 -6.02 -9.10
N ILE A 3 -0.11 -6.06 -7.90
CA ILE A 3 -0.83 -5.80 -6.64
C ILE A 3 -0.14 -4.66 -5.90
N LEU A 4 -0.91 -3.67 -5.50
CA LEU A 4 -0.44 -2.58 -4.64
C LEU A 4 -1.02 -2.80 -3.24
N MET A 5 -0.13 -2.91 -2.25
CA MET A 5 -0.52 -3.02 -0.84
C MET A 5 -0.44 -1.64 -0.21
N ALA A 6 -1.52 -1.15 0.36
CA ALA A 6 -1.55 0.15 1.03
C ALA A 6 -1.80 -0.06 2.52
N THR A 7 -0.90 0.42 3.36
CA THR A 7 -1.00 0.26 4.81
C THR A 7 -0.51 1.51 5.53
N MET A 8 -0.82 1.62 6.82
CA MET A 8 -0.43 2.79 7.62
C MET A 8 1.06 2.85 7.88
N GLY A 9 1.67 1.74 8.30
CA GLY A 9 3.09 1.69 8.60
C GLY A 9 3.62 0.27 8.55
N LEU A 10 4.93 0.13 8.60
CA LEU A 10 5.62 -1.16 8.56
C LEU A 10 6.52 -1.33 9.78
N ASP A 11 5.97 -1.08 10.97
CA ASP A 11 6.66 -1.28 12.23
C ASP A 11 6.33 -2.65 12.82
N ILE A 12 7.03 -3.01 13.91
CA ILE A 12 6.80 -4.29 14.57
C ILE A 12 5.39 -4.32 15.15
N GLY A 13 4.61 -5.29 14.69
CA GLY A 13 3.23 -5.48 15.11
C GLY A 13 2.60 -6.61 14.30
N GLY A 14 1.44 -7.12 14.74
CA GLY A 14 0.81 -8.27 14.10
C GLY A 14 0.40 -8.03 12.66
N ALA A 15 -0.26 -6.88 12.41
CA ALA A 15 -0.77 -6.56 11.08
C ALA A 15 0.36 -6.29 10.09
N GLU A 16 1.38 -5.58 10.52
CA GLU A 16 2.53 -5.22 9.67
C GLU A 16 3.32 -6.47 9.29
N THR A 17 3.54 -7.38 10.22
CA THR A 17 4.20 -8.65 9.94
C THR A 17 3.42 -9.46 8.90
N HIS A 18 2.10 -9.49 9.02
CA HIS A 18 1.25 -10.19 8.07
C HIS A 18 1.35 -9.59 6.66
N ILE A 19 1.40 -8.26 6.56
CA ILE A 19 1.54 -7.58 5.27
C ILE A 19 2.87 -7.93 4.61
N VAL A 20 3.96 -7.94 5.38
CA VAL A 20 5.28 -8.31 4.87
C VAL A 20 5.28 -9.74 4.34
N GLU A 21 4.77 -10.68 5.14
CA GLU A 21 4.72 -12.10 4.74
C GLU A 21 3.83 -12.31 3.52
N LEU A 22 2.67 -11.68 3.48
CA LEU A 22 1.76 -11.78 2.34
C LEU A 22 2.39 -11.21 1.07
N SER A 23 3.05 -10.07 1.17
CA SER A 23 3.69 -9.43 0.02
C SER A 23 4.79 -10.32 -0.55
N LYS A 24 5.62 -10.93 0.31
CA LYS A 24 6.67 -11.85 -0.12
C LYS A 24 6.10 -13.10 -0.77
N GLU A 25 5.02 -13.64 -0.20
CA GLU A 25 4.37 -14.83 -0.74
C GLU A 25 3.79 -14.57 -2.12
N LEU A 26 3.10 -13.44 -2.30
CA LEU A 26 2.55 -13.07 -3.59
C LEU A 26 3.65 -12.90 -4.64
N LYS A 27 4.76 -12.29 -4.25
CA LYS A 27 5.89 -12.13 -5.16
C LYS A 27 6.50 -13.48 -5.54
N SER A 28 6.62 -14.40 -4.59
CA SER A 28 7.17 -15.73 -4.86
C SER A 28 6.30 -16.53 -5.83
N ARG A 29 5.02 -16.21 -5.90
CA ARG A 29 4.08 -16.86 -6.82
C ARG A 29 4.02 -16.19 -8.20
N GLY A 30 4.93 -15.28 -8.48
CA GLY A 30 5.03 -14.65 -9.79
C GLY A 30 4.26 -13.35 -9.95
N HIS A 31 3.65 -12.83 -8.88
CA HIS A 31 2.98 -11.54 -8.95
C HIS A 31 3.96 -10.39 -8.74
N GLN A 32 3.66 -9.26 -9.34
CA GLN A 32 4.39 -8.02 -9.06
C GLN A 32 3.71 -7.32 -7.90
N VAL A 33 4.48 -6.94 -6.89
CA VAL A 33 3.95 -6.34 -5.67
C VAL A 33 4.68 -5.04 -5.39
N ALA A 34 3.93 -4.01 -5.02
CA ALA A 34 4.47 -2.76 -4.48
C ALA A 34 3.73 -2.45 -3.19
N VAL A 35 4.38 -1.73 -2.28
CA VAL A 35 3.80 -1.36 -0.99
C VAL A 35 3.90 0.15 -0.82
N VAL A 36 2.81 0.77 -0.39
CA VAL A 36 2.80 2.17 0.02
C VAL A 36 2.43 2.24 1.50
N SER A 37 3.25 2.94 2.29
CA SER A 37 3.06 3.06 3.74
C SER A 37 3.78 4.31 4.26
N ASN A 38 3.57 4.61 5.55
CA ASN A 38 4.32 5.69 6.19
C ASN A 38 5.79 5.32 6.45
N GLY A 39 6.19 4.07 6.19
CA GLY A 39 7.52 3.57 6.47
C GLY A 39 7.53 2.68 7.70
N GLY A 40 8.71 2.34 8.20
CA GLY A 40 8.88 1.52 9.39
C GLY A 40 10.05 0.56 9.27
N VAL A 41 10.24 -0.27 10.29
CA VAL A 41 11.40 -1.16 10.39
C VAL A 41 11.42 -2.26 9.32
N TYR A 42 10.28 -2.59 8.72
CA TYR A 42 10.20 -3.64 7.71
C TYR A 42 10.49 -3.15 6.28
N VAL A 43 10.66 -1.84 6.06
CA VAL A 43 10.93 -1.31 4.72
C VAL A 43 12.19 -1.94 4.11
N PRO A 44 13.34 -2.02 4.81
CA PRO A 44 14.52 -2.66 4.22
C PRO A 44 14.28 -4.12 3.86
N GLU A 45 13.47 -4.85 4.65
CA GLU A 45 13.18 -6.25 4.38
C GLU A 45 12.39 -6.44 3.09
N ILE A 46 11.35 -5.63 2.87
CA ILE A 46 10.57 -5.75 1.63
C ILE A 46 11.35 -5.27 0.42
N GLU A 47 12.18 -4.26 0.56
CA GLU A 47 13.03 -3.81 -0.53
C GLU A 47 14.08 -4.85 -0.89
N ALA A 48 14.65 -5.52 0.10
CA ALA A 48 15.60 -6.63 -0.13
C ALA A 48 14.95 -7.80 -0.86
N ALA A 49 13.63 -7.98 -0.69
CA ALA A 49 12.89 -9.01 -1.41
C ALA A 49 12.53 -8.59 -2.84
N GLY A 50 12.92 -7.40 -3.27
CA GLY A 50 12.61 -6.89 -4.61
C GLY A 50 11.24 -6.25 -4.73
N ILE A 51 10.61 -5.90 -3.60
CA ILE A 51 9.32 -5.25 -3.57
C ILE A 51 9.53 -3.74 -3.44
N ARG A 52 8.93 -2.97 -4.34
CA ARG A 52 9.08 -1.51 -4.33
C ARG A 52 8.25 -0.90 -3.21
N HIS A 53 8.83 0.04 -2.46
CA HIS A 53 8.14 0.76 -1.40
C HIS A 53 8.00 2.24 -1.73
N TYR A 54 6.82 2.79 -1.48
CA TYR A 54 6.53 4.22 -1.62
C TYR A 54 6.11 4.78 -0.28
N ALA A 55 6.64 5.93 0.11
CA ALA A 55 6.31 6.57 1.36
C ALA A 55 5.13 7.53 1.20
N ALA A 56 4.15 7.43 2.09
CA ALA A 56 3.00 8.33 2.14
C ALA A 56 2.50 8.44 3.58
N PRO A 57 1.98 9.61 4.02
CA PRO A 57 1.54 9.78 5.41
C PRO A 57 0.17 9.15 5.66
N LEU A 58 0.10 7.82 5.55
CA LEU A 58 -1.14 7.06 5.67
C LEU A 58 -1.59 6.82 7.10
N ASN A 59 -0.79 7.24 8.09
CA ASN A 59 -1.08 7.06 9.50
C ASN A 59 -1.57 8.34 10.19
N ARG A 60 -1.77 9.43 9.44
CA ARG A 60 -2.17 10.72 9.99
C ARG A 60 -3.58 11.09 9.54
N ARG A 61 -4.35 11.67 10.46
CA ARG A 61 -5.75 12.05 10.20
C ARG A 61 -5.95 13.52 9.87
N SER A 62 -4.90 14.35 9.87
CA SER A 62 -5.05 15.76 9.54
C SER A 62 -5.44 15.92 8.07
N VAL A 63 -6.21 16.95 7.76
CA VAL A 63 -6.69 17.19 6.39
C VAL A 63 -5.53 17.35 5.42
N GLY A 64 -4.50 18.13 5.83
CA GLY A 64 -3.33 18.32 4.99
C GLY A 64 -2.58 17.02 4.69
N SER A 65 -2.40 16.16 5.70
CA SER A 65 -1.73 14.87 5.51
C SER A 65 -2.57 13.94 4.64
N MET A 66 -3.89 13.95 4.79
CA MET A 66 -4.77 13.12 3.96
C MET A 66 -4.76 13.56 2.50
N LEU A 67 -4.73 14.87 2.24
CA LEU A 67 -4.63 15.38 0.88
C LEU A 67 -3.30 15.01 0.24
N GLN A 68 -2.21 15.12 1.01
CA GLN A 68 -0.88 14.72 0.55
C GLN A 68 -0.83 13.22 0.25
N ALA A 69 -1.37 12.40 1.15
CA ALA A 69 -1.40 10.95 0.96
C ALA A 69 -2.21 10.58 -0.27
N GLN A 70 -3.34 11.24 -0.50
CA GLN A 70 -4.16 10.96 -1.68
C GLN A 70 -3.43 11.31 -2.96
N ARG A 71 -2.70 12.43 -2.98
CA ARG A 71 -1.89 12.82 -4.14
C ARG A 71 -0.81 11.79 -4.43
N ILE A 72 -0.10 11.33 -3.38
CA ILE A 72 0.94 10.32 -3.53
C ILE A 72 0.35 9.00 -4.03
N LEU A 73 -0.78 8.58 -3.44
CA LEU A 73 -1.45 7.35 -3.89
C LEU A 73 -1.85 7.43 -5.36
N ARG A 74 -2.38 8.57 -5.79
CA ARG A 74 -2.73 8.76 -7.20
C ARG A 74 -1.50 8.59 -8.10
N GLN A 75 -0.38 9.18 -7.71
CA GLN A 75 0.87 9.07 -8.48
C GLN A 75 1.39 7.63 -8.49
N VAL A 76 1.34 6.94 -7.35
CA VAL A 76 1.78 5.55 -7.24
C VAL A 76 0.92 4.64 -8.11
N ILE A 77 -0.40 4.80 -8.03
CA ILE A 77 -1.33 3.99 -8.82
C ILE A 77 -1.13 4.24 -10.32
N ALA A 78 -0.94 5.50 -10.70
CA ALA A 78 -0.70 5.84 -12.10
C ALA A 78 0.62 5.25 -12.62
N ARG A 79 1.64 5.21 -11.77
CA ARG A 79 2.95 4.68 -12.14
C ARG A 79 2.97 3.15 -12.16
N GLU A 80 2.42 2.51 -11.13
CA GLU A 80 2.44 1.06 -11.00
C GLU A 80 1.36 0.37 -11.81
N LYS A 81 0.26 1.05 -12.08
CA LYS A 81 -0.90 0.49 -12.82
C LYS A 81 -1.33 -0.86 -12.27
N PRO A 82 -1.67 -0.93 -10.96
CA PRO A 82 -2.00 -2.21 -10.35
C PRO A 82 -3.33 -2.76 -10.87
N ASP A 83 -3.43 -4.08 -10.94
CA ASP A 83 -4.70 -4.75 -11.19
C ASP A 83 -5.57 -4.75 -9.95
N ILE A 84 -4.93 -4.89 -8.77
CA ILE A 84 -5.61 -4.91 -7.47
C ILE A 84 -4.91 -3.94 -6.52
N VAL A 85 -5.69 -3.16 -5.79
CA VAL A 85 -5.21 -2.38 -4.65
C VAL A 85 -5.80 -3.01 -3.39
N HIS A 86 -4.92 -3.50 -2.51
CA HIS A 86 -5.32 -4.11 -1.24
C HIS A 86 -4.99 -3.14 -0.11
N ALA A 87 -6.00 -2.50 0.45
CA ALA A 87 -5.84 -1.52 1.51
C ALA A 87 -6.02 -2.17 2.88
N HIS A 88 -5.08 -1.90 3.77
CA HIS A 88 -5.10 -2.37 5.15
C HIS A 88 -5.27 -1.16 6.06
N ALA A 89 -6.21 -1.21 6.99
CA ALA A 89 -6.56 -0.13 7.91
C ALA A 89 -7.45 0.95 7.26
N ARG A 90 -7.98 1.84 8.10
CA ARG A 90 -9.05 2.78 7.70
C ARG A 90 -8.61 3.86 6.73
N ILE A 91 -7.49 4.52 7.02
CA ILE A 91 -7.05 5.66 6.21
C ILE A 91 -6.68 5.21 4.79
N PRO A 92 -5.83 4.18 4.60
CA PRO A 92 -5.57 3.68 3.26
C PRO A 92 -6.84 3.23 2.54
N ALA A 93 -7.75 2.53 3.23
CA ALA A 93 -8.99 2.06 2.62
C ALA A 93 -9.86 3.22 2.14
N PHE A 94 -9.99 4.26 2.94
CA PHE A 94 -10.77 5.44 2.57
C PHE A 94 -10.17 6.15 1.35
N LEU A 95 -8.86 6.39 1.37
CA LEU A 95 -8.20 7.12 0.28
C LEU A 95 -8.19 6.33 -1.02
N CYS A 96 -7.89 5.03 -0.96
CA CYS A 96 -7.89 4.19 -2.15
C CYS A 96 -9.30 4.03 -2.73
N GLY A 97 -10.30 3.91 -1.87
CA GLY A 97 -11.69 3.82 -2.31
C GLY A 97 -12.14 5.07 -3.07
N ARG A 98 -11.64 6.25 -2.69
CA ARG A 98 -11.94 7.48 -3.42
C ARG A 98 -11.32 7.50 -4.82
N LEU A 99 -10.20 6.82 -5.00
CA LEU A 99 -9.50 6.79 -6.29
C LEU A 99 -10.00 5.71 -7.22
N GLN A 100 -10.69 4.69 -6.71
CA GLN A 100 -11.13 3.55 -7.50
C GLN A 100 -11.96 3.94 -8.71
N LYS A 101 -12.93 4.84 -8.53
CA LYS A 101 -13.84 5.23 -9.60
C LYS A 101 -13.11 5.91 -10.76
N SER A 102 -12.10 6.71 -10.45
CA SER A 102 -11.39 7.48 -11.47
C SER A 102 -10.23 6.72 -12.11
N MET A 103 -9.70 5.69 -11.44
CA MET A 103 -8.50 4.97 -11.89
C MET A 103 -8.74 3.52 -12.29
N GLY A 104 -9.91 2.95 -11.99
CA GLY A 104 -10.35 1.69 -12.56
C GLY A 104 -9.58 0.44 -12.14
N PHE A 105 -9.26 0.28 -10.86
CA PHE A 105 -8.62 -0.93 -10.34
C PHE A 105 -9.59 -1.73 -9.46
N ALA A 106 -9.31 -3.02 -9.27
CA ALA A 106 -10.04 -3.82 -8.29
C ALA A 106 -9.59 -3.44 -6.89
N PHE A 107 -10.53 -3.37 -5.95
CA PHE A 107 -10.25 -2.87 -4.61
C PHE A 107 -10.63 -3.90 -3.55
N VAL A 108 -9.66 -4.23 -2.68
CA VAL A 108 -9.83 -5.17 -1.58
C VAL A 108 -9.43 -4.47 -0.28
N THR A 109 -10.22 -4.65 0.78
CA THR A 109 -9.91 -4.08 2.09
C THR A 109 -9.72 -5.18 3.12
N SER A 110 -8.81 -4.93 4.08
CA SER A 110 -8.64 -5.75 5.27
C SER A 110 -8.62 -4.86 6.50
N CYS A 111 -9.30 -5.28 7.53
CA CYS A 111 -9.29 -4.58 8.81
C CYS A 111 -8.37 -5.28 9.80
#